data_5d485dbc77e92f82c381facb7e5c65fb
#
_entry.id   5d485dbc77e92f82c381facb7e5c65fb
#
_cell.length_a   1.000
_cell.length_b   1.000
_cell.length_c   1.000
_cell.angle_alpha   90.00
_cell.angle_beta   90.00
_cell.angle_gamma   90.00
#
_symmetry.space_group_name_H-M   'P 1'
#
loop_
_entity.id
_entity.type
_entity.pdbx_description
1 polymer ?
#
loop_
_entity_poly.entity_id
_entity_poly.type
_entity_poly.pdbx_seq_one_letter_code
_entity_poly.pdbx_strand_id
1 'polypeptide(L)'
;MARRQATAGGLTRLAIAVAIAAGLAGCGTAGGETTGRLLGGGRDAFQARLAQLRGRPVVVNQWASWCGPCRAEFPYFQRLARKHDKQVEFVGVNSRDSRDGALEFLGKFPTPFPQFEDPNAEIARSFRGGRAWPTTAFYTADGQLNYTHQGSYGTEADLERDIQRYAVHG
;
A
#
# COMPACT_ATOMS: atom_id res chain seq x y z
N MET A 1 91.77 -18.74 0.23
CA MET A 1 91.02 -20.01 0.42
C MET A 1 90.01 -19.77 1.52
N ALA A 2 88.79 -19.48 1.21
CA ALA A 2 87.71 -19.50 2.18
C ALA A 2 86.37 -19.53 1.42
N ARG A 3 85.68 -20.62 1.51
CA ARG A 3 84.31 -20.83 1.00
C ARG A 3 83.34 -20.04 1.85
N ARG A 4 82.52 -19.23 1.20
CA ARG A 4 81.35 -18.66 1.84
C ARG A 4 80.09 -19.35 1.32
N GLN A 5 79.37 -19.96 2.23
CA GLN A 5 78.07 -20.56 1.98
C GLN A 5 77.00 -19.47 1.96
N ALA A 6 76.14 -19.50 0.97
CA ALA A 6 75.00 -18.65 0.85
C ALA A 6 73.77 -19.34 1.48
N THR A 7 73.20 -18.73 2.48
CA THR A 7 71.94 -19.16 3.12
C THR A 7 70.77 -18.60 2.29
N ALA A 8 69.92 -19.50 1.82
CA ALA A 8 68.71 -19.19 1.11
C ALA A 8 67.61 -18.78 2.15
N GLY A 9 67.17 -17.54 2.13
CA GLY A 9 66.03 -17.08 2.90
C GLY A 9 64.71 -17.38 2.20
N GLY A 10 63.92 -18.22 2.84
CA GLY A 10 62.59 -18.55 2.39
C GLY A 10 61.62 -17.38 2.57
N LEU A 11 61.02 -16.90 1.47
CA LEU A 11 59.91 -15.97 1.50
C LEU A 11 58.64 -16.73 1.70
N THR A 12 58.07 -16.65 2.91
CA THR A 12 56.74 -17.13 3.24
C THR A 12 55.72 -16.18 2.65
N ARG A 13 55.05 -16.57 1.59
CA ARG A 13 53.93 -15.79 1.00
C ARG A 13 52.71 -16.02 1.86
N LEU A 14 52.34 -14.98 2.61
CA LEU A 14 51.07 -14.92 3.35
C LEU A 14 49.93 -14.70 2.35
N ALA A 15 49.14 -15.75 2.08
CA ALA A 15 47.95 -15.61 1.22
C ALA A 15 46.80 -15.03 2.09
N ILE A 16 46.47 -13.77 1.84
CA ILE A 16 45.29 -13.15 2.43
C ILE A 16 44.07 -13.60 1.63
N ALA A 17 43.30 -14.50 2.19
CA ALA A 17 42.00 -14.88 1.66
C ALA A 17 40.99 -13.76 1.97
N VAL A 18 40.66 -12.96 0.96
CA VAL A 18 39.55 -12.00 1.04
C VAL A 18 38.26 -12.80 0.88
N ALA A 19 37.56 -13.01 1.99
CA ALA A 19 36.20 -13.54 1.98
C ALA A 19 35.24 -12.43 1.51
N ILE A 20 34.80 -12.52 0.25
CA ILE A 20 33.72 -11.69 -0.27
C ILE A 20 32.41 -12.25 0.31
N ALA A 21 31.91 -11.63 1.38
CA ALA A 21 30.57 -11.86 1.86
C ALA A 21 29.58 -11.26 0.84
N ALA A 22 29.05 -12.11 -0.05
CA ALA A 22 27.91 -11.76 -0.89
C ALA A 22 26.69 -11.54 0.00
N GLY A 23 26.41 -10.29 0.35
CA GLY A 23 25.17 -9.89 0.99
C GLY A 23 24.01 -10.18 0.04
N LEU A 24 23.25 -11.23 0.28
CA LEU A 24 21.93 -11.43 -0.31
C LEU A 24 21.03 -10.30 0.17
N ALA A 25 20.93 -9.26 -0.64
CA ALA A 25 19.86 -8.27 -0.51
C ALA A 25 18.55 -9.01 -0.75
N GLY A 26 17.93 -9.48 0.32
CA GLY A 26 16.59 -10.03 0.29
C GLY A 26 15.64 -8.92 -0.17
N CYS A 27 15.14 -9.01 -1.40
CA CYS A 27 13.93 -8.31 -1.81
C CYS A 27 12.81 -8.83 -0.92
N GLY A 28 12.57 -8.13 0.20
CA GLY A 28 11.40 -8.33 1.02
C GLY A 28 10.18 -8.05 0.17
N THR A 29 9.48 -9.09 -0.26
CA THR A 29 8.11 -8.98 -0.76
C THR A 29 7.28 -8.39 0.36
N ALA A 30 6.96 -7.09 0.28
CA ALA A 30 6.06 -6.40 1.19
C ALA A 30 4.61 -6.81 0.89
N GLY A 31 4.33 -8.11 0.94
CA GLY A 31 3.01 -8.73 0.93
C GLY A 31 2.60 -9.10 2.36
N GLY A 32 2.84 -8.20 3.33
CA GLY A 32 2.38 -8.40 4.71
C GLY A 32 0.89 -8.07 4.79
N GLU A 33 0.10 -9.04 5.23
CA GLU A 33 -1.31 -8.85 5.60
C GLU A 33 -1.46 -7.64 6.52
N THR A 34 -2.06 -6.58 5.96
CA THR A 34 -2.40 -5.36 6.70
C THR A 34 -3.75 -5.48 7.42
N THR A 35 -4.19 -6.73 7.64
CA THR A 35 -5.46 -7.09 8.22
C THR A 35 -5.63 -6.44 9.60
N GLY A 36 -6.61 -5.57 9.74
CA GLY A 36 -6.98 -4.98 11.03
C GLY A 36 -6.08 -3.87 11.56
N ARG A 37 -5.24 -3.23 10.75
CA ARG A 37 -4.39 -2.09 11.15
C ARG A 37 -4.84 -0.79 10.52
N LEU A 38 -4.87 0.28 11.31
CA LEU A 38 -4.95 1.65 10.82
C LEU A 38 -3.56 2.26 10.79
N LEU A 39 -3.15 2.74 9.62
CA LEU A 39 -1.89 3.44 9.40
C LEU A 39 -2.07 4.91 9.76
N GLY A 40 -1.19 5.44 10.59
CA GLY A 40 -1.11 6.85 10.90
C GLY A 40 -0.25 7.63 9.91
N GLY A 41 0.14 8.85 10.31
CA GLY A 41 1.02 9.73 9.52
C GLY A 41 0.27 10.69 8.59
N GLY A 42 -1.05 10.68 8.63
CA GLY A 42 -1.90 11.66 7.98
C GLY A 42 -1.71 11.74 6.46
N ARG A 43 -1.94 12.93 5.93
CA ARG A 43 -1.90 13.21 4.48
C ARG A 43 -0.54 12.90 3.85
N ASP A 44 0.57 13.19 4.52
CA ASP A 44 1.91 13.00 3.95
C ASP A 44 2.22 11.51 3.77
N ALA A 45 1.88 10.66 4.75
CA ALA A 45 2.05 9.22 4.64
C ALA A 45 1.15 8.63 3.54
N PHE A 46 -0.07 9.12 3.40
CA PHE A 46 -0.98 8.72 2.31
C PHE A 46 -0.41 9.10 0.94
N GLN A 47 0.08 10.33 0.76
CA GLN A 47 0.69 10.78 -0.50
C GLN A 47 1.97 9.99 -0.81
N ALA A 48 2.81 9.70 0.19
CA ALA A 48 3.98 8.86 0.01
C ALA A 48 3.58 7.43 -0.44
N ARG A 49 2.47 6.89 0.10
CA ARG A 49 1.95 5.59 -0.35
C ARG A 49 1.48 5.64 -1.79
N LEU A 50 0.71 6.65 -2.21
CA LEU A 50 0.30 6.80 -3.61
C LEU A 50 1.52 6.92 -4.55
N ALA A 51 2.57 7.63 -4.13
CA ALA A 51 3.80 7.75 -4.91
C ALA A 51 4.51 6.41 -5.09
N GLN A 52 4.52 5.55 -4.06
CA GLN A 52 5.08 4.19 -4.13
C GLN A 52 4.29 3.25 -5.05
N LEU A 53 3.00 3.52 -5.24
CA LEU A 53 2.11 2.71 -6.07
C LEU A 53 2.09 3.12 -7.55
N ARG A 54 2.87 4.14 -7.95
CA ARG A 54 2.98 4.53 -9.36
C ARG A 54 3.39 3.35 -10.24
N GLY A 55 2.79 3.28 -11.41
CA GLY A 55 2.86 2.14 -12.32
C GLY A 55 1.65 1.21 -12.24
N ARG A 56 0.81 1.39 -11.21
CA ARG A 56 -0.46 0.67 -11.03
C ARG A 56 -1.59 1.64 -10.71
N PRO A 57 -2.78 1.46 -11.29
CA PRO A 57 -3.96 2.25 -10.91
C PRO A 57 -4.33 1.98 -9.44
N VAL A 58 -4.89 3.00 -8.77
CA VAL A 58 -5.25 2.90 -7.35
C VAL A 58 -6.71 3.28 -7.14
N VAL A 59 -7.43 2.46 -6.38
CA VAL A 59 -8.78 2.74 -5.90
C VAL A 59 -8.72 3.08 -4.41
N VAL A 60 -9.21 4.25 -4.03
CA VAL A 60 -9.23 4.72 -2.65
C VAL A 60 -10.68 4.78 -2.17
N ASN A 61 -11.01 4.05 -1.11
CA ASN A 61 -12.33 4.07 -0.49
C ASN A 61 -12.30 4.84 0.83
N GLN A 62 -13.04 5.96 0.91
CA GLN A 62 -13.32 6.68 2.16
C GLN A 62 -14.53 6.06 2.85
N TRP A 63 -14.37 5.70 4.10
CA TRP A 63 -15.39 5.03 4.91
C TRP A 63 -15.34 5.44 6.38
N ALA A 64 -16.36 5.02 7.14
CA ALA A 64 -16.37 5.09 8.61
C ALA A 64 -17.17 3.92 9.18
N SER A 65 -16.86 3.49 10.40
CA SER A 65 -17.54 2.37 11.08
C SER A 65 -19.03 2.64 11.36
N TRP A 66 -19.39 3.89 11.61
CA TRP A 66 -20.76 4.36 11.84
C TRP A 66 -21.58 4.54 10.56
N CYS A 67 -20.91 4.51 9.36
CA CYS A 67 -21.56 4.78 8.08
C CYS A 67 -22.27 3.52 7.56
N GLY A 68 -23.59 3.49 7.60
CA GLY A 68 -24.40 2.36 7.12
C GLY A 68 -24.16 2.00 5.66
N PRO A 69 -24.24 2.95 4.70
CA PRO A 69 -23.95 2.68 3.28
C PRO A 69 -22.52 2.18 3.03
N CYS A 70 -21.51 2.70 3.76
CA CYS A 70 -20.14 2.22 3.67
C CYS A 70 -20.04 0.72 4.03
N ARG A 71 -20.73 0.33 5.09
CA ARG A 71 -20.78 -1.08 5.57
C ARG A 71 -21.42 -2.01 4.54
N ALA A 72 -22.45 -1.53 3.83
CA ALA A 72 -23.14 -2.31 2.80
C ALA A 72 -22.24 -2.61 1.59
N GLU A 73 -21.44 -1.65 1.14
CA GLU A 73 -20.56 -1.83 -0.03
C GLU A 73 -19.18 -2.42 0.31
N PHE A 74 -18.78 -2.44 1.59
CA PHE A 74 -17.45 -2.91 2.01
C PHE A 74 -17.08 -4.30 1.48
N PRO A 75 -18.01 -5.29 1.42
CA PRO A 75 -17.73 -6.58 0.81
C PRO A 75 -17.38 -6.52 -0.68
N TYR A 76 -17.85 -5.51 -1.43
CA TYR A 76 -17.49 -5.32 -2.84
C TYR A 76 -16.00 -5.00 -2.97
N PHE A 77 -15.51 -4.05 -2.17
CA PHE A 77 -14.08 -3.70 -2.14
C PHE A 77 -13.21 -4.89 -1.74
N GLN A 78 -13.63 -5.69 -0.76
CA GLN A 78 -12.91 -6.90 -0.35
C GLN A 78 -12.76 -7.92 -1.50
N ARG A 79 -13.85 -8.16 -2.25
CA ARG A 79 -13.84 -9.13 -3.37
C ARG A 79 -13.07 -8.59 -4.57
N LEU A 80 -13.32 -7.34 -4.95
CA LEU A 80 -12.64 -6.73 -6.11
C LEU A 80 -11.15 -6.53 -5.86
N ALA A 81 -10.74 -6.22 -4.64
CA ALA A 81 -9.32 -6.14 -4.30
C ALA A 81 -8.60 -7.49 -4.45
N ARG A 82 -9.26 -8.61 -4.10
CA ARG A 82 -8.70 -9.95 -4.35
C ARG A 82 -8.72 -10.33 -5.83
N LYS A 83 -9.80 -9.97 -6.54
CA LYS A 83 -9.97 -10.25 -7.98
C LYS A 83 -8.93 -9.54 -8.83
N HIS A 84 -8.60 -8.30 -8.49
CA HIS A 84 -7.71 -7.42 -9.25
C HIS A 84 -6.33 -7.22 -8.61
N ASP A 85 -5.89 -8.08 -7.70
CA ASP A 85 -4.67 -7.94 -6.90
C ASP A 85 -3.39 -7.65 -7.71
N LYS A 86 -3.33 -8.15 -8.96
CA LYS A 86 -2.19 -7.95 -9.88
C LYS A 86 -2.32 -6.71 -10.78
N GLN A 87 -3.50 -6.11 -10.85
CA GLN A 87 -3.80 -5.02 -11.79
C GLN A 87 -4.06 -3.69 -11.11
N VAL A 88 -4.76 -3.70 -9.96
CA VAL A 88 -5.24 -2.52 -9.27
C VAL A 88 -4.87 -2.58 -7.80
N GLU A 89 -4.36 -1.49 -7.27
CA GLU A 89 -4.13 -1.32 -5.84
C GLU A 89 -5.36 -0.73 -5.17
N PHE A 90 -5.61 -1.17 -3.93
CA PHE A 90 -6.69 -0.63 -3.11
C PHE A 90 -6.13 -0.01 -1.84
N VAL A 91 -6.75 1.08 -1.40
CA VAL A 91 -6.40 1.78 -0.16
C VAL A 91 -7.69 2.23 0.51
N GLY A 92 -7.83 1.98 1.81
CA GLY A 92 -8.93 2.51 2.60
C GLY A 92 -8.50 3.78 3.35
N VAL A 93 -9.45 4.68 3.55
CA VAL A 93 -9.30 5.90 4.35
C VAL A 93 -10.46 5.99 5.32
N ASN A 94 -10.18 5.71 6.59
CA ASN A 94 -11.16 5.81 7.66
C ASN A 94 -11.26 7.24 8.17
N SER A 95 -12.30 7.96 7.77
CA SER A 95 -12.45 9.40 7.99
C SER A 95 -13.51 9.73 9.03
N ARG A 96 -13.18 10.66 9.95
CA ARG A 96 -14.09 11.15 11.01
C ARG A 96 -14.73 10.03 11.82
N ASP A 97 -13.93 9.08 12.19
CA ASP A 97 -14.33 7.92 12.97
C ASP A 97 -13.52 7.86 14.28
N SER A 98 -13.98 7.07 15.22
CA SER A 98 -13.17 6.70 16.36
C SER A 98 -12.22 5.55 15.97
N ARG A 99 -10.98 5.61 16.47
CA ARG A 99 -10.01 4.55 16.23
C ARG A 99 -10.52 3.17 16.68
N ASP A 100 -11.16 3.11 17.86
CA ASP A 100 -11.67 1.86 18.41
C ASP A 100 -12.81 1.30 17.55
N GLY A 101 -13.76 2.14 17.12
CA GLY A 101 -14.85 1.74 16.23
C GLY A 101 -14.34 1.23 14.89
N ALA A 102 -13.34 1.90 14.32
CA ALA A 102 -12.71 1.48 13.08
C ALA A 102 -11.98 0.14 13.22
N LEU A 103 -11.22 -0.07 14.30
CA LEU A 103 -10.51 -1.33 14.57
C LEU A 103 -11.48 -2.48 14.83
N GLU A 104 -12.56 -2.24 15.60
CA GLU A 104 -13.61 -3.24 15.81
C GLU A 104 -14.28 -3.64 14.49
N PHE A 105 -14.57 -2.67 13.63
CA PHE A 105 -15.15 -2.93 12.31
C PHE A 105 -14.20 -3.74 11.42
N LEU A 106 -12.92 -3.34 11.32
CA LEU A 106 -11.91 -4.06 10.53
C LEU A 106 -11.63 -5.47 11.07
N GLY A 107 -11.75 -5.68 12.38
CA GLY A 107 -11.67 -7.02 12.98
C GLY A 107 -12.79 -7.96 12.51
N LYS A 108 -13.99 -7.42 12.26
CA LYS A 108 -15.13 -8.17 11.73
C LYS A 108 -15.11 -8.29 10.21
N PHE A 109 -14.56 -7.29 9.53
CA PHE A 109 -14.52 -7.17 8.06
C PHE A 109 -13.10 -6.87 7.58
N PRO A 110 -12.16 -7.84 7.69
CA PRO A 110 -10.76 -7.64 7.32
C PRO A 110 -10.61 -7.37 5.82
N THR A 111 -9.72 -6.45 5.47
CA THR A 111 -9.42 -6.11 4.07
C THR A 111 -8.03 -6.61 3.65
N PRO A 112 -7.82 -7.00 2.39
CA PRO A 112 -6.50 -7.36 1.87
C PRO A 112 -5.65 -6.14 1.48
N PHE A 113 -6.05 -4.92 1.89
CA PHE A 113 -5.39 -3.67 1.54
C PHE A 113 -5.24 -2.74 2.75
N PRO A 114 -4.26 -1.83 2.73
CA PRO A 114 -3.97 -0.93 3.84
C PRO A 114 -5.10 0.06 4.10
N GLN A 115 -5.25 0.42 5.38
CA GLN A 115 -6.24 1.38 5.86
C GLN A 115 -5.53 2.56 6.53
N PHE A 116 -5.82 3.78 6.12
CA PHE A 116 -5.29 5.00 6.73
C PHE A 116 -6.30 5.61 7.68
N GLU A 117 -5.82 6.07 8.84
CA GLU A 117 -6.59 6.85 9.79
C GLU A 117 -6.64 8.32 9.36
N ASP A 118 -7.84 8.91 9.33
CA ASP A 118 -8.07 10.27 8.86
C ASP A 118 -9.11 11.01 9.73
N PRO A 119 -8.82 11.22 11.02
CA PRO A 119 -9.81 11.74 11.98
C PRO A 119 -10.35 13.13 11.62
N ASN A 120 -9.57 13.93 10.91
CA ASN A 120 -9.93 15.28 10.48
C ASN A 120 -10.39 15.37 9.02
N ALA A 121 -10.51 14.24 8.30
CA ALA A 121 -10.82 14.16 6.89
C ALA A 121 -9.85 14.97 5.98
N GLU A 122 -8.58 15.09 6.36
CA GLU A 122 -7.56 15.80 5.58
C GLU A 122 -7.09 14.99 4.36
N ILE A 123 -6.95 13.67 4.54
CA ILE A 123 -6.69 12.75 3.44
C ILE A 123 -7.87 12.75 2.48
N ALA A 124 -9.09 12.57 2.99
CA ALA A 124 -10.30 12.53 2.18
C ALA A 124 -10.48 13.80 1.33
N ARG A 125 -10.23 14.98 1.91
CA ARG A 125 -10.31 16.25 1.16
C ARG A 125 -9.31 16.31 0.00
N SER A 126 -8.17 15.63 0.08
CA SER A 126 -7.16 15.64 -1.00
C SER A 126 -7.65 14.98 -2.29
N PHE A 127 -8.65 14.08 -2.19
CA PHE A 127 -9.31 13.46 -3.34
C PHE A 127 -10.80 13.86 -3.49
N ARG A 128 -11.15 15.07 -3.02
CA ARG A 128 -12.52 15.64 -3.10
C ARG A 128 -13.56 14.93 -2.24
N GLY A 129 -13.15 14.07 -1.31
CA GLY A 129 -13.99 13.46 -0.28
C GLY A 129 -14.16 14.34 0.96
N GLY A 130 -14.58 13.73 2.10
CA GLY A 130 -14.73 14.41 3.39
C GLY A 130 -16.04 15.19 3.57
N ARG A 131 -16.95 15.15 2.58
CA ARG A 131 -18.28 15.78 2.62
C ARG A 131 -19.41 14.77 2.57
N ALA A 132 -19.21 13.65 1.88
CA ALA A 132 -20.15 12.55 1.77
C ALA A 132 -19.46 11.23 2.17
N TRP A 133 -20.23 10.29 2.69
CA TRP A 133 -19.82 8.94 3.03
C TRP A 133 -20.77 7.92 2.39
N PRO A 134 -20.20 6.92 1.70
CA PRO A 134 -18.80 6.77 1.30
C PRO A 134 -18.39 7.70 0.14
N THR A 135 -17.09 7.73 -0.16
CA THR A 135 -16.54 8.36 -1.35
C THR A 135 -15.44 7.47 -1.91
N THR A 136 -15.46 7.23 -3.22
CA THR A 136 -14.43 6.43 -3.89
C THR A 136 -13.66 7.27 -4.90
N ALA A 137 -12.33 7.30 -4.77
CA ALA A 137 -11.45 8.00 -5.71
C ALA A 137 -10.66 7.01 -6.56
N PHE A 138 -10.48 7.34 -7.83
CA PHE A 138 -9.79 6.53 -8.83
C PHE A 138 -8.57 7.28 -9.34
N TYR A 139 -7.41 6.67 -9.16
CA TYR A 139 -6.14 7.18 -9.64
C TYR A 139 -5.64 6.30 -10.78
N THR A 140 -5.14 6.93 -11.83
CA THR A 140 -4.48 6.26 -12.96
C THR A 140 -3.10 5.73 -12.58
N ALA A 141 -2.49 4.91 -13.41
CA ALA A 141 -1.20 4.30 -13.13
C ALA A 141 -0.06 5.32 -12.98
N ASP A 142 -0.17 6.50 -13.60
CA ASP A 142 0.77 7.62 -13.43
C ASP A 142 0.55 8.41 -12.13
N GLY A 143 -0.46 8.02 -11.33
CA GLY A 143 -0.77 8.60 -10.02
C GLY A 143 -1.64 9.85 -10.06
N GLN A 144 -2.32 10.12 -11.19
CA GLN A 144 -3.25 11.26 -11.30
C GLN A 144 -4.63 10.87 -10.77
N LEU A 145 -5.26 11.76 -10.00
CA LEU A 145 -6.66 11.61 -9.63
C LEU A 145 -7.55 11.85 -10.87
N ASN A 146 -8.13 10.77 -11.37
CA ASN A 146 -8.99 10.83 -12.56
C ASN A 146 -10.46 11.13 -12.22
N TYR A 147 -11.03 10.38 -11.28
CA TYR A 147 -12.44 10.50 -10.93
C TYR A 147 -12.70 10.34 -9.44
N THR A 148 -13.78 10.93 -8.96
CA THR A 148 -14.26 10.73 -7.58
C THR A 148 -15.76 10.52 -7.59
N HIS A 149 -16.18 9.32 -7.16
CA HIS A 149 -17.58 8.96 -6.96
C HIS A 149 -18.02 9.35 -5.55
N GLN A 150 -19.12 10.08 -5.44
CA GLN A 150 -19.73 10.47 -4.17
C GLN A 150 -20.95 9.58 -3.89
N GLY A 151 -20.98 8.96 -2.71
CA GLY A 151 -22.04 8.03 -2.32
C GLY A 151 -21.66 6.56 -2.52
N SER A 152 -22.55 5.67 -2.12
CA SER A 152 -22.33 4.22 -2.19
C SER A 152 -22.65 3.65 -3.56
N TYR A 153 -21.96 2.56 -3.89
CA TYR A 153 -22.32 1.71 -5.02
C TYR A 153 -23.50 0.80 -4.67
N GLY A 154 -24.51 0.78 -5.54
CA GLY A 154 -25.66 -0.11 -5.38
C GLY A 154 -25.32 -1.57 -5.64
N THR A 155 -24.36 -1.83 -6.53
CA THR A 155 -23.90 -3.18 -6.87
C THR A 155 -22.38 -3.25 -7.02
N GLU A 156 -21.81 -4.44 -6.82
CA GLU A 156 -20.39 -4.69 -7.09
C GLU A 156 -20.02 -4.46 -8.55
N ALA A 157 -20.94 -4.78 -9.49
CA ALA A 157 -20.73 -4.57 -10.91
C ALA A 157 -20.61 -3.08 -11.28
N ASP A 158 -21.30 -2.19 -10.57
CA ASP A 158 -21.18 -0.76 -10.80
C ASP A 158 -19.80 -0.25 -10.34
N LEU A 159 -19.33 -0.68 -9.18
CA LEU A 159 -17.97 -0.38 -8.71
C LEU A 159 -16.91 -0.94 -9.66
N GLU A 160 -17.06 -2.18 -10.11
CA GLU A 160 -16.12 -2.80 -11.05
C GLU A 160 -16.06 -2.04 -12.38
N ARG A 161 -17.20 -1.61 -12.90
CA ARG A 161 -17.28 -0.80 -14.13
C ARG A 161 -16.51 0.51 -13.98
N ASP A 162 -16.65 1.18 -12.85
CA ASP A 162 -15.93 2.42 -12.59
C ASP A 162 -14.43 2.19 -12.36
N ILE A 163 -14.02 1.09 -11.76
CA ILE A 163 -12.60 0.69 -11.66
C ILE A 163 -12.00 0.56 -13.06
N GLN A 164 -12.66 -0.19 -13.97
CA GLN A 164 -12.17 -0.34 -15.33
C GLN A 164 -12.13 0.99 -16.07
N ARG A 165 -13.18 1.78 -15.97
CA ARG A 165 -13.32 3.04 -16.70
C ARG A 165 -12.33 4.11 -16.23
N TYR A 166 -12.16 4.28 -14.92
CA TYR A 166 -11.49 5.46 -14.37
C TYR A 166 -10.11 5.18 -13.76
N ALA A 167 -9.83 3.94 -13.39
CA ALA A 167 -8.51 3.57 -12.88
C ALA A 167 -7.66 2.88 -13.95
N VAL A 168 -8.22 1.90 -14.65
CA VAL A 168 -7.46 1.07 -15.60
C VAL A 168 -7.32 1.72 -16.97
N HIS A 169 -8.39 2.33 -17.49
CA HIS A 169 -8.43 2.95 -18.84
C HIS A 169 -8.47 4.48 -18.81
N GLY A 170 -8.25 5.07 -17.64
CA GLY A 170 -8.27 6.52 -17.44
C GLY A 170 -7.01 7.25 -17.87
#